data_ef324c597461e0f9a6a4bf99e8105968
#
_entry.id   ef324c597461e0f9a6a4bf99e8105968
#
_cell.length_a   1.000
_cell.length_b   1.000
_cell.length_c   1.000
_cell.angle_alpha   90.00
_cell.angle_beta   90.00
_cell.angle_gamma   90.00
#
_symmetry.space_group_name_H-M   'P 1'
#
loop_
_entity.id
_entity.type
_entity.pdbx_description
1 polymer ?
#
loop_
_entity_poly.entity_id
_entity_poly.type
_entity_poly.pdbx_seq_one_letter_code
_entity_poly.pdbx_strand_id
1 'polypeptide(L)'
;VRCPWLWQHADTATQRNVKDAFLLTRNTVPVYSNWLLFTAMIETFFCKYDLPYDKVRIDFAVKEFSNHWYTGDGMFADGNKFHLDYYNSYVIQPYLLCIVDVLNKKDSSYKSFAPRLNNICKRYAEIQERLINTDGSFPVTGRSITYRGGAFHHLANMALQQQLPQDLTAAQVRCALTAVLKKTMDAPATFNDKGWLNIGLAG
;
A
#
# COMPACT_ATOMS: atom_id res chain seq x y z
N VAL A 1 -9.53 -2.87 6.99
CA VAL A 1 -10.17 -2.86 5.68
C VAL A 1 -9.79 -4.07 4.86
N ARG A 2 -8.50 -4.40 4.72
CA ARG A 2 -7.97 -5.53 3.91
C ARG A 2 -8.15 -6.90 4.55
N CYS A 3 -8.21 -6.99 5.88
CA CYS A 3 -8.43 -8.22 6.62
C CYS A 3 -9.78 -8.16 7.37
N PRO A 4 -10.93 -8.28 6.66
CA PRO A 4 -12.24 -8.10 7.28
C PRO A 4 -12.53 -9.14 8.37
N TRP A 5 -11.94 -10.32 8.28
CA TRP A 5 -12.08 -11.37 9.28
C TRP A 5 -11.56 -10.95 10.67
N LEU A 6 -10.51 -10.13 10.75
CA LEU A 6 -10.03 -9.58 12.02
C LEU A 6 -11.13 -8.78 12.74
N TRP A 7 -11.83 -7.94 11.97
CA TRP A 7 -12.93 -7.14 12.50
C TRP A 7 -14.12 -7.98 12.89
N GLN A 8 -14.47 -8.97 12.07
CA GLN A 8 -15.61 -9.84 12.27
C GLN A 8 -15.45 -10.76 13.50
N HIS A 9 -14.21 -11.15 13.83
CA HIS A 9 -13.90 -12.00 14.98
C HIS A 9 -13.51 -11.22 16.25
N ALA A 10 -13.36 -9.90 16.16
CA ALA A 10 -13.12 -9.06 17.33
C ALA A 10 -14.40 -8.98 18.18
N ASP A 11 -14.24 -9.10 19.50
CA ASP A 11 -15.35 -8.90 20.42
C ASP A 11 -15.84 -7.44 20.45
N THR A 12 -17.02 -7.21 21.02
CA THR A 12 -17.67 -5.90 21.05
C THR A 12 -16.81 -4.83 21.74
N ALA A 13 -16.08 -5.19 22.80
CA ALA A 13 -15.24 -4.26 23.53
C ALA A 13 -14.04 -3.84 22.67
N THR A 14 -13.40 -4.81 22.02
CA THR A 14 -12.31 -4.55 21.05
C THR A 14 -12.78 -3.71 19.89
N GLN A 15 -13.93 -4.02 19.28
CA GLN A 15 -14.49 -3.22 18.18
C GLN A 15 -14.77 -1.78 18.62
N ARG A 16 -15.31 -1.57 19.82
CA ARG A 16 -15.53 -0.22 20.37
C ARG A 16 -14.20 0.51 20.53
N ASN A 17 -13.22 -0.10 21.20
CA ASN A 17 -11.92 0.53 21.44
C ASN A 17 -11.20 0.91 20.14
N VAL A 18 -11.26 0.06 19.11
CA VAL A 18 -10.70 0.37 17.78
C VAL A 18 -11.42 1.56 17.14
N LYS A 19 -12.76 1.61 17.20
CA LYS A 19 -13.52 2.77 16.68
C LYS A 19 -13.15 4.05 17.41
N ASP A 20 -13.09 4.02 18.74
CA ASP A 20 -12.76 5.19 19.56
C ASP A 20 -11.32 5.68 19.25
N ALA A 21 -10.36 4.77 19.16
CA ALA A 21 -8.99 5.10 18.76
C ALA A 21 -8.92 5.72 17.36
N PHE A 22 -9.67 5.19 16.40
CA PHE A 22 -9.72 5.77 15.05
C PHE A 22 -10.38 7.15 15.01
N LEU A 23 -11.43 7.38 15.81
CA LEU A 23 -12.07 8.69 15.91
C LEU A 23 -11.13 9.75 16.48
N LEU A 24 -10.23 9.39 17.40
CA LEU A 24 -9.22 10.33 17.92
C LEU A 24 -8.29 10.87 16.83
N THR A 25 -8.06 10.11 15.77
CA THR A 25 -7.20 10.55 14.64
C THR A 25 -7.78 11.76 13.90
N ARG A 26 -9.10 12.02 14.01
CA ARG A 26 -9.73 13.21 13.41
C ARG A 26 -9.24 14.52 14.02
N ASN A 27 -8.66 14.48 15.22
CA ASN A 27 -8.07 15.65 15.88
C ASN A 27 -6.65 15.94 15.37
N THR A 28 -6.09 15.10 14.52
CA THR A 28 -4.73 15.25 13.98
C THR A 28 -4.77 15.71 12.53
N VAL A 29 -3.97 16.72 12.20
CA VAL A 29 -3.73 17.13 10.82
C VAL A 29 -2.60 16.25 10.27
N PRO A 30 -2.85 15.44 9.25
CA PRO A 30 -1.80 14.60 8.66
C PRO A 30 -0.75 15.46 7.94
N VAL A 31 0.47 14.99 7.90
CA VAL A 31 1.51 15.58 7.05
C VAL A 31 1.05 15.50 5.59
N TYR A 32 1.31 16.57 4.82
CA TYR A 32 0.91 16.67 3.41
C TYR A 32 1.81 15.81 2.51
N SER A 33 1.59 14.50 2.57
CA SER A 33 2.33 13.44 1.92
C SER A 33 1.48 12.16 1.85
N ASN A 34 2.10 10.98 1.72
CA ASN A 34 1.40 9.70 1.82
C ASN A 34 0.56 9.55 3.12
N TRP A 35 0.80 10.36 4.14
CA TRP A 35 0.01 10.36 5.38
C TRP A 35 -1.45 10.74 5.17
N LEU A 36 -1.78 11.46 4.10
CA LEU A 36 -3.18 11.69 3.70
C LEU A 36 -3.92 10.36 3.46
N LEU A 37 -3.23 9.35 2.90
CA LEU A 37 -3.83 8.05 2.64
C LEU A 37 -4.08 7.23 3.90
N PHE A 38 -3.31 7.40 4.96
CA PHE A 38 -3.62 6.78 6.26
C PHE A 38 -4.92 7.34 6.82
N THR A 39 -5.08 8.66 6.77
CA THR A 39 -6.34 9.32 7.18
C THR A 39 -7.51 8.84 6.34
N ALA A 40 -7.36 8.82 5.01
CA ALA A 40 -8.40 8.33 4.11
C ALA A 40 -8.72 6.84 4.33
N MET A 41 -7.73 6.00 4.66
CA MET A 41 -7.94 4.58 4.93
C MET A 41 -8.74 4.35 6.21
N ILE A 42 -8.54 5.17 7.25
CA ILE A 42 -9.34 5.13 8.48
C ILE A 42 -10.80 5.48 8.15
N GLU A 43 -11.04 6.56 7.41
CA GLU A 43 -12.40 6.92 7.01
C GLU A 43 -13.03 5.89 6.05
N THR A 44 -12.21 5.24 5.21
CA THR A 44 -12.65 4.12 4.38
C THR A 44 -13.05 2.90 5.22
N PHE A 45 -12.39 2.66 6.35
CA PHE A 45 -12.84 1.64 7.29
C PHE A 45 -14.25 1.95 7.82
N PHE A 46 -14.51 3.18 8.25
CA PHE A 46 -15.84 3.58 8.72
C PHE A 46 -16.87 3.43 7.60
N CYS A 47 -16.57 3.89 6.39
CA CYS A 47 -17.44 3.72 5.21
C CYS A 47 -17.76 2.25 4.93
N LYS A 48 -16.75 1.38 4.96
CA LYS A 48 -16.91 -0.06 4.68
C LYS A 48 -17.89 -0.74 5.62
N TYR A 49 -17.91 -0.33 6.88
CA TYR A 49 -18.74 -0.94 7.93
C TYR A 49 -20.00 -0.11 8.26
N ASP A 50 -20.44 0.75 7.33
CA ASP A 50 -21.65 1.56 7.46
C ASP A 50 -21.68 2.46 8.71
N LEU A 51 -20.50 2.91 9.15
CA LEU A 51 -20.34 3.85 10.24
C LEU A 51 -20.21 5.28 9.70
N PRO A 52 -20.53 6.31 10.49
CA PRO A 52 -20.34 7.69 10.08
C PRO A 52 -18.89 7.99 9.73
N TYR A 53 -18.61 8.41 8.49
CA TYR A 53 -17.27 8.68 7.99
C TYR A 53 -17.15 10.09 7.40
N ASP A 54 -15.93 10.62 7.39
CA ASP A 54 -15.61 11.93 6.82
C ASP A 54 -15.18 11.76 5.35
N LYS A 55 -16.13 11.97 4.44
CA LYS A 55 -15.89 11.88 3.01
C LYS A 55 -14.89 12.92 2.52
N VAL A 56 -14.81 14.11 3.14
CA VAL A 56 -13.88 15.17 2.73
C VAL A 56 -12.44 14.73 2.89
N ARG A 57 -12.11 14.02 3.96
CA ARG A 57 -10.76 13.48 4.17
C ARG A 57 -10.37 12.45 3.11
N ILE A 58 -11.32 11.62 2.68
CA ILE A 58 -11.09 10.66 1.59
C ILE A 58 -10.92 11.40 0.27
N ASP A 59 -11.87 12.29 -0.07
CA ASP A 59 -11.86 13.04 -1.34
C ASP A 59 -10.59 13.87 -1.48
N PHE A 60 -10.16 14.54 -0.41
CA PHE A 60 -8.94 15.35 -0.43
C PHE A 60 -7.73 14.47 -0.76
N ALA A 61 -7.53 13.38 -0.03
CA ALA A 61 -6.40 12.48 -0.27
C ALA A 61 -6.41 11.93 -1.71
N VAL A 62 -7.54 11.37 -2.16
CA VAL A 62 -7.61 10.76 -3.49
C VAL A 62 -7.39 11.80 -4.60
N LYS A 63 -7.94 13.01 -4.44
CA LYS A 63 -7.78 14.10 -5.42
C LYS A 63 -6.36 14.62 -5.49
N GLU A 64 -5.65 14.74 -4.36
CA GLU A 64 -4.24 15.14 -4.36
C GLU A 64 -3.40 14.16 -5.17
N PHE A 65 -3.54 12.86 -4.93
CA PHE A 65 -2.81 11.86 -5.71
C PHE A 65 -3.23 11.82 -7.17
N SER A 66 -4.53 11.88 -7.48
CA SER A 66 -5.01 11.74 -8.85
C SER A 66 -4.72 12.95 -9.74
N ASN A 67 -4.76 14.16 -9.18
CA ASN A 67 -4.72 15.41 -9.93
C ASN A 67 -3.36 16.14 -9.85
N HIS A 68 -2.64 15.98 -8.73
CA HIS A 68 -1.44 16.79 -8.47
C HIS A 68 -0.17 15.94 -8.35
N TRP A 69 -0.24 14.71 -7.82
CA TRP A 69 0.95 13.92 -7.49
C TRP A 69 1.22 12.75 -8.42
N TYR A 70 0.40 12.54 -9.45
CA TYR A 70 0.73 11.56 -10.48
C TYR A 70 1.83 12.10 -11.38
N THR A 71 2.99 11.44 -11.40
CA THR A 71 4.19 11.90 -12.13
C THR A 71 4.35 11.26 -13.51
N GLY A 72 3.47 10.35 -13.87
CA GLY A 72 3.59 9.55 -15.09
C GLY A 72 4.25 8.19 -14.85
N ASP A 73 4.27 7.36 -15.88
CA ASP A 73 4.91 6.04 -15.93
C ASP A 73 4.61 5.14 -14.71
N GLY A 74 3.37 5.18 -14.24
CA GLY A 74 2.92 4.32 -13.14
C GLY A 74 3.31 4.78 -11.74
N MET A 75 3.87 5.98 -11.56
CA MET A 75 4.37 6.45 -10.26
C MET A 75 3.67 7.71 -9.77
N PHE A 76 3.60 7.84 -8.46
CA PHE A 76 3.12 9.03 -7.75
C PHE A 76 4.26 9.66 -6.94
N ALA A 77 4.27 10.99 -6.85
CA ALA A 77 5.06 11.70 -5.87
C ALA A 77 4.50 11.46 -4.45
N ASP A 78 5.34 11.61 -3.45
CA ASP A 78 4.97 11.58 -2.04
C ASP A 78 4.92 13.00 -1.49
N GLY A 79 3.87 13.73 -1.84
CA GLY A 79 3.73 15.17 -1.63
C GLY A 79 4.18 15.97 -2.87
N ASN A 80 4.60 17.22 -2.66
CA ASN A 80 4.92 18.16 -3.73
C ASN A 80 6.20 17.85 -4.52
N LYS A 81 7.00 16.90 -4.05
CA LYS A 81 8.28 16.53 -4.69
C LYS A 81 8.31 15.04 -4.95
N PHE A 82 8.76 14.68 -6.16
CA PHE A 82 9.04 13.30 -6.48
C PHE A 82 10.35 12.86 -5.83
N HIS A 83 10.30 11.68 -5.22
CA HIS A 83 11.46 10.95 -4.71
C HIS A 83 11.41 9.52 -5.25
N LEU A 84 12.52 9.04 -5.79
CA LEU A 84 12.61 7.64 -6.19
C LEU A 84 12.81 6.79 -4.95
N ASP A 85 11.72 6.23 -4.46
CA ASP A 85 11.68 5.31 -3.32
C ASP A 85 10.57 4.26 -3.50
N TYR A 86 10.41 3.39 -2.52
CA TYR A 86 9.40 2.33 -2.56
C TYR A 86 8.06 2.72 -1.91
N TYR A 87 7.80 4.00 -1.62
CA TYR A 87 6.53 4.41 -1.00
C TYR A 87 5.32 4.20 -1.91
N ASN A 88 5.51 4.21 -3.23
CA ASN A 88 4.47 3.76 -4.16
C ASN A 88 4.02 2.33 -3.86
N SER A 89 4.94 1.46 -3.44
CA SER A 89 4.66 0.07 -3.08
C SER A 89 4.21 -0.10 -1.63
N TYR A 90 4.87 0.56 -0.68
CA TYR A 90 4.55 0.39 0.74
C TYR A 90 3.13 0.84 1.07
N VAL A 91 2.73 1.99 0.55
CA VAL A 91 1.52 2.70 0.97
C VAL A 91 0.68 3.18 -0.21
N ILE A 92 1.24 4.00 -1.12
CA ILE A 92 0.46 4.87 -2.01
C ILE A 92 -0.51 4.07 -2.86
N GLN A 93 -0.02 3.17 -3.69
CA GLN A 93 -0.88 2.45 -4.63
C GLN A 93 -1.77 1.39 -3.96
N PRO A 94 -1.28 0.58 -2.99
CA PRO A 94 -2.15 -0.35 -2.29
C PRO A 94 -3.29 0.32 -1.53
N TYR A 95 -3.05 1.52 -0.96
CA TYR A 95 -4.09 2.25 -0.24
C TYR A 95 -5.09 2.89 -1.20
N LEU A 96 -4.63 3.54 -2.27
CA LEU A 96 -5.51 4.11 -3.31
C LEU A 96 -6.43 3.03 -3.89
N LEU A 97 -5.89 1.86 -4.27
CA LEU A 97 -6.70 0.74 -4.77
C LEU A 97 -7.77 0.31 -3.76
N CYS A 98 -7.38 0.17 -2.49
CA CYS A 98 -8.29 -0.26 -1.44
C CYS A 98 -9.41 0.77 -1.18
N ILE A 99 -9.05 2.06 -1.12
CA ILE A 99 -9.99 3.16 -0.91
C ILE A 99 -10.99 3.22 -2.07
N VAL A 100 -10.49 3.25 -3.30
CA VAL A 100 -11.33 3.36 -4.51
C VAL A 100 -12.24 2.13 -4.66
N ASP A 101 -11.76 0.91 -4.37
CA ASP A 101 -12.58 -0.30 -4.41
C ASP A 101 -13.76 -0.25 -3.42
N VAL A 102 -13.49 0.16 -2.18
CA VAL A 102 -14.55 0.28 -1.15
C VAL A 102 -15.55 1.36 -1.52
N LEU A 103 -15.07 2.53 -1.92
CA LEU A 103 -15.95 3.67 -2.24
C LEU A 103 -16.80 3.40 -3.48
N ASN A 104 -16.27 2.73 -4.50
CA ASN A 104 -17.04 2.38 -5.69
C ASN A 104 -18.22 1.43 -5.41
N LYS A 105 -18.14 0.65 -4.35
CA LYS A 105 -19.24 -0.22 -3.90
C LYS A 105 -20.35 0.54 -3.18
N LYS A 106 -20.02 1.71 -2.63
CA LYS A 106 -20.94 2.53 -1.82
C LYS A 106 -21.38 3.81 -2.54
N ASP A 107 -20.49 4.40 -3.31
CA ASP A 107 -20.65 5.68 -3.96
C ASP A 107 -20.02 5.63 -5.37
N SER A 108 -20.71 6.15 -6.36
CA SER A 108 -20.23 6.18 -7.75
C SER A 108 -19.13 7.20 -8.02
N SER A 109 -18.75 7.99 -7.03
CA SER A 109 -17.82 9.15 -7.18
C SER A 109 -16.49 8.81 -7.81
N TYR A 110 -15.99 7.57 -7.65
CA TYR A 110 -14.69 7.15 -8.16
C TYR A 110 -14.73 6.19 -9.34
N LYS A 111 -15.92 5.91 -9.91
CA LYS A 111 -16.07 4.98 -11.05
C LYS A 111 -15.25 5.40 -12.26
N SER A 112 -15.12 6.69 -12.53
CA SER A 112 -14.31 7.20 -13.66
C SER A 112 -12.81 7.11 -13.38
N PHE A 113 -12.38 7.23 -12.13
CA PHE A 113 -10.97 7.17 -11.75
C PHE A 113 -10.43 5.73 -11.63
N ALA A 114 -11.27 4.77 -11.25
CA ALA A 114 -10.84 3.40 -11.00
C ALA A 114 -10.13 2.71 -12.18
N PRO A 115 -10.59 2.82 -13.45
CA PRO A 115 -9.87 2.24 -14.59
C PRO A 115 -8.49 2.87 -14.80
N ARG A 116 -8.38 4.21 -14.65
CA ARG A 116 -7.11 4.93 -14.76
C ARG A 116 -6.16 4.49 -13.65
N LEU A 117 -6.62 4.42 -12.41
CA LEU A 117 -5.81 3.96 -11.28
C LEU A 117 -5.31 2.53 -11.50
N ASN A 118 -6.18 1.65 -11.99
CA ASN A 118 -5.79 0.26 -12.27
C ASN A 118 -4.69 0.17 -13.33
N ASN A 119 -4.75 0.98 -14.39
CA ASN A 119 -3.69 1.05 -15.41
C ASN A 119 -2.37 1.58 -14.83
N ILE A 120 -2.42 2.61 -14.00
CA ILE A 120 -1.24 3.13 -13.26
C ILE A 120 -0.61 2.02 -12.42
N CYS A 121 -1.43 1.29 -11.65
CA CYS A 121 -0.99 0.22 -10.78
C CYS A 121 -0.39 -0.97 -11.55
N LYS A 122 -0.97 -1.33 -12.69
CA LYS A 122 -0.41 -2.35 -13.59
C LYS A 122 0.96 -1.95 -14.11
N ARG A 123 1.09 -0.70 -14.58
CA ARG A 123 2.37 -0.18 -15.08
C ARG A 123 3.45 -0.19 -13.99
N TYR A 124 3.13 0.19 -12.78
CA TYR A 124 4.08 0.14 -11.68
C TYR A 124 4.45 -1.30 -11.30
N ALA A 125 3.51 -2.24 -11.37
CA ALA A 125 3.81 -3.67 -11.15
C ALA A 125 4.82 -4.22 -12.16
N GLU A 126 4.75 -3.82 -13.44
CA GLU A 126 5.75 -4.16 -14.47
C GLU A 126 7.14 -3.60 -14.10
N ILE A 127 7.20 -2.35 -13.66
CA ILE A 127 8.45 -1.72 -13.22
C ILE A 127 9.02 -2.49 -12.03
N GLN A 128 8.20 -2.82 -11.05
CA GLN A 128 8.64 -3.52 -9.85
C GLN A 128 9.22 -4.91 -10.17
N GLU A 129 8.58 -5.67 -11.03
CA GLU A 129 9.07 -7.00 -11.41
C GLU A 129 10.47 -6.90 -12.06
N ARG A 130 10.67 -5.92 -12.93
CA ARG A 130 11.96 -5.69 -13.61
C ARG A 130 13.07 -5.18 -12.70
N LEU A 131 12.75 -4.67 -11.50
CA LEU A 131 13.76 -4.29 -10.52
C LEU A 131 14.34 -5.48 -9.74
N ILE A 132 13.74 -6.67 -9.85
CA ILE A 132 14.16 -7.86 -9.12
C ILE A 132 15.14 -8.66 -9.97
N ASN A 133 16.38 -8.81 -9.51
CA ASN A 133 17.36 -9.69 -10.12
C ASN A 133 17.04 -11.17 -9.85
N THR A 134 17.65 -12.06 -10.63
CA THR A 134 17.45 -13.50 -10.50
C THR A 134 17.85 -14.06 -9.14
N ASP A 135 18.78 -13.41 -8.44
CA ASP A 135 19.22 -13.77 -7.08
C ASP A 135 18.37 -13.13 -5.97
N GLY A 136 17.31 -12.37 -6.33
CA GLY A 136 16.43 -11.66 -5.41
C GLY A 136 16.96 -10.31 -4.92
N SER A 137 18.12 -9.86 -5.39
CA SER A 137 18.61 -8.52 -5.12
C SER A 137 17.81 -7.47 -5.92
N PHE A 138 17.77 -6.25 -5.40
CA PHE A 138 17.06 -5.13 -6.01
C PHE A 138 17.71 -3.80 -5.63
N PRO A 139 17.47 -2.72 -6.38
CA PRO A 139 18.05 -1.41 -6.08
C PRO A 139 17.71 -0.91 -4.68
N VAL A 140 18.72 -0.53 -3.92
CA VAL A 140 18.58 0.08 -2.59
C VAL A 140 18.43 1.59 -2.78
N THR A 141 17.19 2.07 -2.91
CA THR A 141 16.89 3.47 -3.19
C THR A 141 15.92 4.06 -2.18
N GLY A 142 16.06 5.35 -1.92
CA GLY A 142 15.15 6.10 -1.06
C GLY A 142 15.30 5.77 0.43
N ARG A 143 14.21 5.84 1.14
CA ARG A 143 14.10 5.67 2.59
C ARG A 143 13.32 4.41 2.96
N SER A 144 13.37 4.05 4.25
CA SER A 144 12.57 2.94 4.81
C SER A 144 12.89 1.58 4.21
N ILE A 145 14.10 1.40 3.67
CA ILE A 145 14.51 0.15 3.02
C ILE A 145 14.56 -1.04 3.99
N THR A 146 14.61 -0.76 5.28
CA THR A 146 14.47 -1.76 6.35
C THR A 146 13.13 -2.51 6.33
N TYR A 147 12.14 -2.05 5.54
CA TYR A 147 10.91 -2.79 5.30
C TYR A 147 11.11 -4.00 4.36
N ARG A 148 12.33 -4.20 3.87
CA ARG A 148 12.80 -5.39 3.14
C ARG A 148 11.85 -5.78 2.00
N GLY A 149 11.33 -7.01 2.00
CA GLY A 149 10.37 -7.50 1.01
C GLY A 149 9.11 -6.64 0.85
N GLY A 150 8.80 -5.75 1.80
CA GLY A 150 7.76 -4.74 1.67
C GLY A 150 7.98 -3.79 0.48
N ALA A 151 9.22 -3.67 -0.03
CA ALA A 151 9.50 -2.92 -1.26
C ALA A 151 8.64 -3.39 -2.45
N PHE A 152 8.18 -4.65 -2.43
CA PHE A 152 7.35 -5.25 -3.47
C PHE A 152 5.93 -5.59 -3.01
N HIS A 153 5.44 -4.94 -1.96
CA HIS A 153 4.07 -5.12 -1.45
C HIS A 153 3.03 -4.86 -2.54
N HIS A 154 3.21 -3.83 -3.36
CA HIS A 154 2.27 -3.55 -4.44
C HIS A 154 2.21 -4.67 -5.47
N LEU A 155 3.37 -5.18 -5.93
CA LEU A 155 3.44 -6.31 -6.88
C LEU A 155 2.75 -7.55 -6.31
N ALA A 156 2.99 -7.87 -5.04
CA ALA A 156 2.31 -8.97 -4.34
C ALA A 156 0.80 -8.76 -4.28
N ASN A 157 0.36 -7.52 -3.99
CA ASN A 157 -1.05 -7.17 -3.93
C ASN A 157 -1.75 -7.31 -5.29
N MET A 158 -1.11 -6.88 -6.39
CA MET A 158 -1.64 -7.04 -7.74
C MET A 158 -1.78 -8.52 -8.13
N ALA A 159 -0.80 -9.35 -7.78
CA ALA A 159 -0.86 -10.79 -8.00
C ALA A 159 -1.99 -11.45 -7.18
N LEU A 160 -2.11 -11.11 -5.89
CA LEU A 160 -3.16 -11.63 -5.01
C LEU A 160 -4.57 -11.30 -5.51
N GLN A 161 -4.74 -10.11 -6.08
CA GLN A 161 -6.04 -9.65 -6.61
C GLN A 161 -6.30 -10.10 -8.06
N GLN A 162 -5.39 -10.87 -8.67
CA GLN A 162 -5.48 -11.28 -10.07
C GLN A 162 -5.58 -10.09 -11.05
N GLN A 163 -4.88 -9.00 -10.73
CA GLN A 163 -4.88 -7.75 -11.50
C GLN A 163 -3.51 -7.44 -12.12
N LEU A 164 -2.68 -8.46 -12.32
CA LEU A 164 -1.40 -8.29 -12.99
C LEU A 164 -1.59 -7.82 -14.44
N PRO A 165 -0.62 -7.10 -15.01
CA PRO A 165 -0.59 -6.82 -16.44
C PRO A 165 -0.48 -8.12 -17.24
N GLN A 166 -0.89 -8.07 -18.52
CA GLN A 166 -1.02 -9.26 -19.37
C GLN A 166 0.31 -10.03 -19.54
N ASP A 167 1.42 -9.30 -19.53
CA ASP A 167 2.76 -9.84 -19.75
C ASP A 167 3.43 -10.43 -18.47
N LEU A 168 2.74 -10.33 -17.33
CA LEU A 168 3.22 -10.88 -16.06
C LEU A 168 2.32 -12.02 -15.56
N THR A 169 2.89 -13.19 -15.40
CA THR A 169 2.19 -14.33 -14.81
C THR A 169 2.33 -14.32 -13.28
N ALA A 170 1.31 -14.82 -12.59
CA ALA A 170 1.37 -15.00 -11.14
C ALA A 170 2.52 -15.93 -10.70
N ALA A 171 2.92 -16.88 -11.56
CA ALA A 171 4.05 -17.76 -11.31
C ALA A 171 5.38 -17.00 -11.32
N GLN A 172 5.62 -16.14 -12.31
CA GLN A 172 6.82 -15.27 -12.38
C GLN A 172 6.91 -14.39 -11.13
N VAL A 173 5.82 -13.67 -10.81
CA VAL A 173 5.76 -12.80 -9.63
C VAL A 173 6.04 -13.59 -8.36
N ARG A 174 5.46 -14.78 -8.19
CA ARG A 174 5.75 -15.63 -7.02
C ARG A 174 7.22 -16.03 -6.94
N CYS A 175 7.84 -16.41 -8.04
CA CYS A 175 9.26 -16.76 -8.07
C CYS A 175 10.13 -15.56 -7.69
N ALA A 176 9.88 -14.39 -8.30
CA ALA A 176 10.61 -13.17 -8.02
C ALA A 176 10.48 -12.75 -6.54
N LEU A 177 9.25 -12.70 -6.00
CA LEU A 177 9.02 -12.37 -4.59
C LEU A 177 9.63 -13.40 -3.63
N THR A 178 9.63 -14.67 -3.98
CA THR A 178 10.31 -15.72 -3.17
C THR A 178 11.82 -15.48 -3.14
N ALA A 179 12.43 -15.12 -4.26
CA ALA A 179 13.85 -14.78 -4.30
C ALA A 179 14.16 -13.56 -3.41
N VAL A 180 13.36 -12.48 -3.49
CA VAL A 180 13.51 -11.30 -2.62
C VAL A 180 13.39 -11.66 -1.14
N LEU A 181 12.37 -12.45 -0.77
CA LEU A 181 12.18 -12.84 0.63
C LEU A 181 13.34 -13.68 1.13
N LYS A 182 13.80 -14.67 0.37
CA LYS A 182 14.99 -15.46 0.72
C LYS A 182 16.22 -14.56 0.87
N LYS A 183 16.48 -13.70 -0.10
CA LYS A 183 17.63 -12.79 -0.08
C LYS A 183 17.67 -11.91 1.16
N THR A 184 16.52 -11.41 1.59
CA THR A 184 16.42 -10.43 2.69
C THR A 184 16.20 -11.06 4.06
N MET A 185 15.55 -12.22 4.13
CA MET A 185 15.19 -12.84 5.41
C MET A 185 16.19 -13.92 5.84
N ASP A 186 16.83 -14.60 4.87
CA ASP A 186 17.86 -15.60 5.15
C ASP A 186 19.26 -14.98 5.26
N ALA A 187 19.39 -13.66 5.05
CA ALA A 187 20.69 -12.98 5.18
C ALA A 187 21.23 -13.09 6.61
N PRO A 188 22.55 -13.31 6.79
CA PRO A 188 23.17 -13.33 8.12
C PRO A 188 22.81 -12.07 8.92
N ALA A 189 22.60 -12.23 10.21
CA ALA A 189 22.23 -11.15 11.14
C ALA A 189 20.92 -10.38 10.83
N THR A 190 20.05 -10.89 9.96
CA THR A 190 18.70 -10.33 9.79
C THR A 190 17.90 -10.43 11.09
N PHE A 191 18.08 -11.50 11.84
CA PHE A 191 17.48 -11.68 13.15
C PHE A 191 18.55 -11.67 14.23
N ASN A 192 18.24 -11.07 15.38
CA ASN A 192 19.07 -11.14 16.56
C ASN A 192 18.84 -12.45 17.32
N ASP A 193 19.59 -12.66 18.40
CA ASP A 193 19.52 -13.89 19.25
C ASP A 193 18.14 -14.13 19.89
N LYS A 194 17.29 -13.11 19.93
CA LYS A 194 15.92 -13.18 20.46
C LYS A 194 14.88 -13.39 19.35
N GLY A 195 15.30 -13.55 18.09
CA GLY A 195 14.41 -13.69 16.94
C GLY A 195 13.75 -12.38 16.46
N TRP A 196 14.21 -11.22 16.92
CA TRP A 196 13.73 -9.94 16.44
C TRP A 196 14.54 -9.50 15.20
N LEU A 197 13.84 -8.83 14.28
CA LEU A 197 14.50 -8.23 13.12
C LEU A 197 15.47 -7.13 13.54
N ASN A 198 16.69 -7.20 13.05
CA ASN A 198 17.66 -6.11 13.17
C ASN A 198 17.30 -4.97 12.19
N ILE A 199 17.75 -3.76 12.49
CA ILE A 199 17.63 -2.61 11.61
C ILE A 199 18.58 -2.82 10.42
N GLY A 200 18.07 -2.66 9.20
CA GLY A 200 18.82 -2.83 7.97
C GLY A 200 18.02 -3.53 6.89
N LEU A 201 18.59 -3.63 5.69
CA LEU A 201 17.98 -4.35 4.57
C LEU A 201 18.27 -5.85 4.66
N ALA A 202 19.52 -6.19 4.79
CA ALA A 202 20.02 -7.55 4.91
C ALA A 202 21.26 -7.54 5.79
N GLY A 203 21.22 -8.26 6.90
CA GLY A 203 22.36 -8.54 7.79
C GLY A 203 23.06 -7.37 8.40
#